data_51b86513c0d5607f7c2d3d9af926264f
#
_entry.id   51b86513c0d5607f7c2d3d9af926264f
#
_cell.length_a   1.000
_cell.length_b   1.000
_cell.length_c   1.000
_cell.angle_alpha   90.00
_cell.angle_beta   90.00
_cell.angle_gamma   90.00
#
_symmetry.space_group_name_H-M   'P 1'
#
loop_
_entity.id
_entity.type
_entity.pdbx_description
1 polymer ?
#
loop_
_entity_poly.entity_id
_entity_poly.type
_entity_poly.pdbx_seq_one_letter_code
_entity_poly.pdbx_strand_id
1 'polypeptide(L)'
;MHRFDYRELAGSMSADLVSVSNIIFDLRARNELRQEQSPIEYERLKEAAVIESVRGSNAIEGIVTTRARLAELIQGAAPQTHGEREMLGYRNALQELYSPDFSGDLTEDYIRHLHSLLLEATSNQAKSYKHEDNWIQERDADGRISVRFVPVSAADTPEAMNQLVMAYREARQDANVNLLALVAYVTVDFLCIHPFVDGNGRVSRLLTTMLLQKAGFDICRYVSLEGIIDKHKAGYYDALKASSEGWHDNKNDYEPFLLYLLQILYACYRELDRRYVEGSLKRMPKTKRVETLLMGSYVPISKAEISERLPEVSSRTIERVLSRLMKEGAIEKIGTFRDARYRRL
;
A
#
# COMPACT_ATOMS: atom_id res chain seq x y z
N MET A 1 -26.02 13.60 12.58
CA MET A 1 -24.57 13.41 12.49
C MET A 1 -24.29 11.91 12.41
N HIS A 2 -23.32 11.50 11.61
CA HIS A 2 -22.91 10.10 11.48
C HIS A 2 -22.47 9.54 12.84
N ARG A 3 -22.71 8.23 13.05
CA ARG A 3 -22.43 7.56 14.31
C ARG A 3 -21.18 6.67 14.15
N PHE A 4 -20.12 7.01 14.83
CA PHE A 4 -18.86 6.28 14.80
C PHE A 4 -18.89 5.12 15.82
N ASP A 5 -19.34 3.93 15.41
CA ASP A 5 -19.44 2.76 16.31
C ASP A 5 -18.66 1.56 15.74
N TYR A 6 -17.34 1.65 15.82
CA TYR A 6 -16.47 0.63 15.27
C TYR A 6 -16.49 -0.71 16.01
N ARG A 7 -16.94 -0.73 17.27
CA ARG A 7 -17.07 -1.98 18.04
C ARG A 7 -18.19 -2.85 17.50
N GLU A 8 -19.34 -2.26 17.22
CA GLU A 8 -20.48 -2.98 16.65
C GLU A 8 -20.19 -3.48 15.24
N LEU A 9 -19.59 -2.62 14.42
CA LEU A 9 -19.29 -2.92 13.02
C LEU A 9 -18.23 -4.02 12.83
N ALA A 10 -17.19 -4.06 13.66
CA ALA A 10 -16.11 -5.02 13.51
C ALA A 10 -16.47 -6.45 13.94
N GLY A 11 -17.58 -6.64 14.65
CA GLY A 11 -18.09 -7.96 15.02
C GLY A 11 -18.88 -8.68 13.92
N SER A 12 -19.19 -8.00 12.81
CA SER A 12 -20.09 -8.48 11.75
C SER A 12 -19.40 -8.78 10.41
N MET A 13 -18.09 -9.04 10.40
CA MET A 13 -17.37 -9.36 9.17
C MET A 13 -17.89 -10.65 8.52
N SER A 14 -18.05 -10.65 7.18
CA SER A 14 -18.40 -11.86 6.43
C SER A 14 -17.29 -12.92 6.52
N ALA A 15 -17.64 -14.20 6.37
CA ALA A 15 -16.70 -15.31 6.44
C ALA A 15 -15.56 -15.17 5.41
N ASP A 16 -15.85 -14.59 4.26
CA ASP A 16 -14.85 -14.38 3.20
C ASP A 16 -13.84 -13.32 3.61
N LEU A 17 -14.27 -12.22 4.21
CA LEU A 17 -13.38 -11.18 4.74
C LEU A 17 -12.49 -11.70 5.88
N VAL A 18 -13.05 -12.50 6.78
CA VAL A 18 -12.27 -13.16 7.84
C VAL A 18 -11.21 -14.07 7.22
N SER A 19 -11.56 -14.85 6.19
CA SER A 19 -10.61 -15.74 5.50
C SER A 19 -9.47 -14.97 4.83
N VAL A 20 -9.76 -13.87 4.12
CA VAL A 20 -8.73 -13.02 3.49
C VAL A 20 -7.87 -12.33 4.55
N SER A 21 -8.48 -11.84 5.63
CA SER A 21 -7.76 -11.25 6.76
C SER A 21 -6.74 -12.24 7.35
N ASN A 22 -7.15 -13.49 7.58
CA ASN A 22 -6.26 -14.54 8.11
C ASN A 22 -5.07 -14.81 7.18
N ILE A 23 -5.28 -14.79 5.85
CA ILE A 23 -4.17 -14.91 4.87
C ILE A 23 -3.17 -13.76 5.05
N ILE A 24 -3.64 -12.54 5.26
CA ILE A 24 -2.78 -11.37 5.45
C ILE A 24 -2.00 -11.47 6.76
N PHE A 25 -2.60 -11.97 7.84
CA PHE A 25 -1.89 -12.22 9.10
C PHE A 25 -0.79 -13.30 8.95
N ASP A 26 -1.05 -14.37 8.18
CA ASP A 26 -0.03 -15.39 7.88
C ASP A 26 1.11 -14.80 7.04
N LEU A 27 0.80 -14.01 6.01
CA LEU A 27 1.81 -13.31 5.20
C LEU A 27 2.65 -12.34 6.04
N ARG A 28 2.03 -11.63 6.99
CA ARG A 28 2.74 -10.78 7.94
C ARG A 28 3.75 -11.58 8.76
N ALA A 29 3.32 -12.66 9.39
CA ALA A 29 4.18 -13.49 10.23
C ALA A 29 5.37 -14.06 9.45
N ARG A 30 5.14 -14.53 8.22
CA ARG A 30 6.23 -14.98 7.31
C ARG A 30 7.20 -13.85 6.95
N ASN A 31 6.69 -12.64 6.76
CA ASN A 31 7.50 -11.48 6.45
C ASN A 31 8.40 -11.08 7.63
N GLU A 32 7.90 -11.11 8.85
CA GLU A 32 8.66 -10.83 10.08
C GLU A 32 9.87 -11.77 10.19
N LEU A 33 9.65 -13.09 10.00
CA LEU A 33 10.74 -14.08 10.00
C LEU A 33 11.79 -13.82 8.93
N ARG A 34 11.38 -13.43 7.72
CA ARG A 34 12.31 -13.10 6.62
C ARG A 34 13.11 -11.84 6.89
N GLN A 35 12.50 -10.84 7.51
CA GLN A 35 13.16 -9.60 7.88
C GLN A 35 14.29 -9.85 8.86
N GLU A 36 14.08 -10.70 9.86
CA GLU A 36 15.11 -11.14 10.81
C GLU A 36 16.27 -11.86 10.11
N GLN A 37 15.96 -12.71 9.11
CA GLN A 37 16.96 -13.48 8.38
C GLN A 37 17.73 -12.68 7.33
N SER A 38 17.20 -11.57 6.84
CA SER A 38 17.74 -10.81 5.71
C SER A 38 17.62 -9.29 5.87
N PRO A 39 18.13 -8.71 6.96
CA PRO A 39 17.93 -7.28 7.28
C PRO A 39 18.49 -6.34 6.21
N ILE A 40 19.61 -6.69 5.58
CA ILE A 40 20.25 -5.86 4.53
C ILE A 40 19.34 -5.71 3.29
N GLU A 41 18.63 -6.78 2.90
CA GLU A 41 17.68 -6.74 1.79
C GLU A 41 16.52 -5.82 2.08
N TYR A 42 15.99 -5.89 3.30
CA TYR A 42 14.88 -5.07 3.72
C TYR A 42 15.24 -3.58 3.81
N GLU A 43 16.46 -3.22 4.22
CA GLU A 43 16.91 -1.82 4.18
C GLU A 43 16.91 -1.24 2.75
N ARG A 44 17.36 -2.01 1.76
CA ARG A 44 17.31 -1.56 0.35
C ARG A 44 15.90 -1.39 -0.19
N LEU A 45 14.94 -2.20 0.28
CA LEU A 45 13.55 -2.08 -0.12
C LEU A 45 12.91 -0.81 0.45
N LYS A 46 13.31 -0.36 1.65
CA LYS A 46 12.78 0.86 2.27
C LYS A 46 12.99 2.11 1.40
N GLU A 47 14.21 2.33 0.90
CA GLU A 47 14.49 3.50 0.07
C GLU A 47 13.62 3.51 -1.20
N ALA A 48 13.54 2.37 -1.89
CA ALA A 48 12.72 2.24 -3.09
C ALA A 48 11.23 2.44 -2.79
N ALA A 49 10.74 1.93 -1.65
CA ALA A 49 9.35 2.07 -1.23
C ALA A 49 8.99 3.55 -1.00
N VAL A 50 9.84 4.32 -0.31
CA VAL A 50 9.60 5.75 -0.07
C VAL A 50 9.46 6.51 -1.39
N ILE A 51 10.37 6.29 -2.35
CA ILE A 51 10.30 6.94 -3.67
C ILE A 51 8.99 6.62 -4.38
N GLU A 52 8.60 5.34 -4.41
CA GLU A 52 7.36 4.90 -5.05
C GLU A 52 6.11 5.41 -4.30
N SER A 53 6.15 5.53 -2.97
CA SER A 53 5.04 6.05 -2.16
C SER A 53 4.83 7.55 -2.40
N VAL A 54 5.91 8.34 -2.41
CA VAL A 54 5.84 9.76 -2.75
C VAL A 54 5.29 9.95 -4.17
N ARG A 55 5.81 9.19 -5.14
CA ARG A 55 5.33 9.24 -6.52
C ARG A 55 3.86 8.84 -6.61
N GLY A 56 3.49 7.69 -6.06
CA GLY A 56 2.16 7.11 -6.19
C GLY A 56 1.08 7.97 -5.54
N SER A 57 1.30 8.42 -4.29
CA SER A 57 0.34 9.26 -3.59
C SER A 57 0.06 10.58 -4.31
N ASN A 58 1.09 11.21 -4.84
CA ASN A 58 0.92 12.47 -5.58
C ASN A 58 0.31 12.24 -6.98
N ALA A 59 0.66 11.14 -7.66
CA ALA A 59 0.06 10.78 -8.96
C ALA A 59 -1.45 10.48 -8.85
N ILE A 60 -1.91 9.92 -7.73
CA ILE A 60 -3.34 9.74 -7.46
C ILE A 60 -4.06 11.09 -7.48
N GLU A 61 -3.44 12.16 -6.99
CA GLU A 61 -3.99 13.54 -7.01
C GLU A 61 -3.66 14.31 -8.31
N GLY A 62 -3.05 13.65 -9.30
CA GLY A 62 -2.70 14.28 -10.57
C GLY A 62 -1.39 15.07 -10.56
N ILE A 63 -0.63 15.05 -9.47
CA ILE A 63 0.69 15.68 -9.36
C ILE A 63 1.74 14.68 -9.85
N VAL A 64 2.35 14.97 -11.00
CA VAL A 64 3.28 14.04 -11.65
C VAL A 64 4.65 14.67 -11.85
N THR A 65 5.69 13.84 -11.74
CA THR A 65 7.07 14.19 -12.11
C THR A 65 7.78 12.95 -12.67
N THR A 66 8.94 13.13 -13.30
CA THR A 66 9.74 12.00 -13.76
C THR A 66 10.41 11.29 -12.58
N ARG A 67 10.66 10.00 -12.72
CA ARG A 67 11.35 9.22 -11.68
C ARG A 67 12.76 9.78 -11.38
N ALA A 68 13.46 10.24 -12.42
CA ALA A 68 14.79 10.85 -12.27
C ALA A 68 14.69 12.14 -11.44
N ARG A 69 13.74 13.03 -11.77
CA ARG A 69 13.56 14.28 -11.03
C ARG A 69 13.16 14.05 -9.58
N LEU A 70 12.27 13.09 -9.33
CA LEU A 70 11.89 12.72 -7.95
C LEU A 70 13.10 12.21 -7.14
N ALA A 71 13.96 11.40 -7.76
CA ALA A 71 15.18 10.91 -7.12
C ALA A 71 16.12 12.07 -6.75
N GLU A 72 16.30 13.06 -7.65
CA GLU A 72 17.08 14.27 -7.37
C GLU A 72 16.49 15.06 -6.19
N LEU A 73 15.17 15.25 -6.16
CA LEU A 73 14.47 15.95 -5.07
C LEU A 73 14.69 15.26 -3.73
N ILE A 74 14.58 13.92 -3.70
CA ILE A 74 14.81 13.12 -2.50
C ILE A 74 16.27 13.22 -2.03
N GLN A 75 17.22 13.38 -2.96
CA GLN A 75 18.64 13.56 -2.68
C GLN A 75 19.00 15.01 -2.29
N GLY A 76 18.02 15.93 -2.24
CA GLY A 76 18.22 17.29 -1.75
C GLY A 76 18.24 18.38 -2.84
N ALA A 77 17.87 18.08 -4.08
CA ALA A 77 17.70 19.11 -5.09
C ALA A 77 16.55 20.06 -4.68
N ALA A 78 16.72 21.35 -4.95
CA ALA A 78 15.70 22.35 -4.64
C ALA A 78 14.43 22.13 -5.48
N PRO A 79 13.23 22.22 -4.87
CA PRO A 79 11.96 22.11 -5.58
C PRO A 79 11.73 23.34 -6.46
N GLN A 80 11.29 23.12 -7.70
CA GLN A 80 11.05 24.18 -8.68
C GLN A 80 9.57 24.50 -8.85
N THR A 81 8.69 23.55 -8.55
CA THR A 81 7.24 23.70 -8.73
C THR A 81 6.49 23.54 -7.40
N HIS A 82 5.23 23.96 -7.38
CA HIS A 82 4.33 23.74 -6.25
C HIS A 82 4.19 22.24 -5.95
N GLY A 83 3.93 21.42 -6.97
CA GLY A 83 3.81 19.97 -6.81
C GLY A 83 5.08 19.28 -6.30
N GLU A 84 6.28 19.76 -6.67
CA GLU A 84 7.53 19.25 -6.11
C GLU A 84 7.67 19.54 -4.60
N ARG A 85 7.19 20.73 -4.14
CA ARG A 85 7.15 21.04 -2.69
C ARG A 85 6.20 20.10 -1.95
N GLU A 86 5.03 19.81 -2.50
CA GLU A 86 4.07 18.86 -1.93
C GLU A 86 4.61 17.43 -1.89
N MET A 87 5.35 16.99 -2.94
CA MET A 87 6.05 15.71 -2.94
C MET A 87 7.07 15.62 -1.79
N LEU A 88 7.83 16.69 -1.54
CA LEU A 88 8.76 16.73 -0.42
C LEU A 88 8.05 16.73 0.93
N GLY A 89 6.92 17.43 1.05
CA GLY A 89 6.07 17.38 2.25
C GLY A 89 5.58 15.94 2.54
N TYR A 90 5.10 15.24 1.53
CA TYR A 90 4.70 13.83 1.67
C TYR A 90 5.86 12.92 2.08
N ARG A 91 7.06 13.12 1.48
CA ARG A 91 8.28 12.41 1.88
C ARG A 91 8.60 12.64 3.36
N ASN A 92 8.56 13.89 3.81
CA ASN A 92 8.89 14.26 5.20
C ASN A 92 7.92 13.56 6.18
N ALA A 93 6.61 13.53 5.87
CA ALA A 93 5.62 12.82 6.65
C ALA A 93 5.89 11.30 6.70
N LEU A 94 6.23 10.68 5.57
CA LEU A 94 6.60 9.25 5.54
C LEU A 94 7.88 8.97 6.34
N GLN A 95 8.89 9.83 6.27
CA GLN A 95 10.13 9.67 7.03
C GLN A 95 9.87 9.73 8.53
N GLU A 96 8.97 10.61 8.98
CA GLU A 96 8.54 10.68 10.38
C GLU A 96 7.83 9.38 10.80
N LEU A 97 6.84 8.92 10.00
CA LEU A 97 6.12 7.67 10.27
C LEU A 97 7.05 6.44 10.31
N TYR A 98 8.11 6.45 9.52
CA TYR A 98 9.06 5.33 9.44
C TYR A 98 10.25 5.46 10.40
N SER A 99 10.32 6.53 11.19
CA SER A 99 11.34 6.70 12.22
C SER A 99 11.25 5.56 13.27
N PRO A 100 12.39 5.03 13.76
CA PRO A 100 12.39 4.09 14.87
C PRO A 100 11.78 4.69 16.16
N ASP A 101 11.90 6.00 16.32
CA ASP A 101 11.41 6.75 17.49
C ASP A 101 9.93 7.16 17.35
N PHE A 102 9.26 6.75 16.26
CA PHE A 102 7.87 7.12 16.04
C PHE A 102 6.95 6.54 17.12
N SER A 103 6.36 7.42 17.90
CA SER A 103 5.42 7.09 18.98
C SER A 103 4.03 7.71 18.78
N GLY A 104 3.81 8.41 17.66
CA GLY A 104 2.54 9.07 17.35
C GLY A 104 1.33 8.15 17.45
N ASP A 105 0.17 8.68 17.78
CA ASP A 105 -1.11 7.97 17.80
C ASP A 105 -2.16 8.78 17.04
N LEU A 106 -3.31 8.16 16.75
CA LEU A 106 -4.42 8.88 16.11
C LEU A 106 -5.00 9.89 17.10
N THR A 107 -4.63 11.15 16.88
CA THR A 107 -5.15 12.32 17.60
C THR A 107 -5.45 13.42 16.60
N GLU A 108 -6.34 14.33 16.94
CA GLU A 108 -6.60 15.48 16.08
C GLU A 108 -5.35 16.32 15.84
N ASP A 109 -4.51 16.50 16.86
CA ASP A 109 -3.25 17.24 16.74
C ASP A 109 -2.28 16.56 15.79
N TYR A 110 -2.19 15.22 15.84
CA TYR A 110 -1.32 14.48 14.95
C TYR A 110 -1.83 14.47 13.50
N ILE A 111 -3.13 14.39 13.30
CA ILE A 111 -3.75 14.53 11.97
C ILE A 111 -3.42 15.90 11.37
N ARG A 112 -3.57 16.98 12.15
CA ARG A 112 -3.20 18.34 11.74
C ARG A 112 -1.69 18.50 11.52
N HIS A 113 -0.87 17.80 12.30
CA HIS A 113 0.58 17.78 12.10
C HIS A 113 0.95 17.12 10.76
N LEU A 114 0.38 15.96 10.42
CA LEU A 114 0.60 15.32 9.11
C LEU A 114 0.18 16.23 7.94
N HIS A 115 -0.96 16.90 8.07
CA HIS A 115 -1.42 17.88 7.09
C HIS A 115 -0.44 19.05 6.97
N SER A 116 0.11 19.52 8.09
CA SER A 116 1.12 20.57 8.13
C SER A 116 2.39 20.16 7.38
N LEU A 117 2.95 18.98 7.66
CA LEU A 117 4.12 18.46 6.96
C LEU A 117 3.91 18.41 5.44
N LEU A 118 2.69 18.03 5.02
CA LEU A 118 2.34 17.92 3.62
C LEU A 118 2.32 19.28 2.91
N LEU A 119 1.75 20.33 3.53
CA LEU A 119 1.41 21.58 2.86
C LEU A 119 2.14 22.82 3.42
N GLU A 120 2.97 22.71 4.44
CA GLU A 120 3.61 23.87 5.09
C GLU A 120 4.39 24.77 4.11
N ALA A 121 5.02 24.17 3.10
CA ALA A 121 5.75 24.92 2.07
C ALA A 121 4.85 25.54 0.99
N THR A 122 3.53 25.26 1.00
CA THR A 122 2.62 25.58 -0.11
C THR A 122 1.33 26.27 0.30
N SER A 123 0.95 26.22 1.59
CA SER A 123 -0.32 26.77 2.06
C SER A 123 -0.21 27.40 3.45
N ASN A 124 -0.80 28.59 3.59
CA ASN A 124 -0.96 29.26 4.88
C ASN A 124 -2.06 28.62 5.77
N GLN A 125 -2.85 27.68 5.22
CA GLN A 125 -3.93 26.99 5.92
C GLN A 125 -3.51 25.61 6.44
N ALA A 126 -2.22 25.25 6.34
CA ALA A 126 -1.68 24.09 6.99
C ALA A 126 -2.03 24.10 8.49
N LYS A 127 -2.51 22.95 9.02
CA LYS A 127 -2.98 22.77 10.41
C LYS A 127 -4.42 23.20 10.73
N SER A 128 -5.11 23.90 9.85
CA SER A 128 -6.49 24.33 10.12
C SER A 128 -7.49 23.43 9.43
N TYR A 129 -8.58 23.11 10.12
CA TYR A 129 -9.74 22.53 9.46
C TYR A 129 -10.36 23.53 8.49
N LYS A 130 -11.13 23.07 7.54
CA LYS A 130 -11.84 23.89 6.58
C LYS A 130 -12.79 24.86 7.32
N HIS A 131 -12.88 26.08 6.80
CA HIS A 131 -13.77 27.15 7.30
C HIS A 131 -14.98 27.39 6.41
N GLU A 132 -14.99 26.75 5.23
CA GLU A 132 -16.10 26.73 4.27
C GLU A 132 -16.38 25.30 3.86
N ASP A 133 -17.65 25.03 3.49
CA ASP A 133 -18.06 23.72 3.02
C ASP A 133 -17.35 23.37 1.72
N ASN A 134 -17.01 22.11 1.56
CA ASN A 134 -16.35 21.58 0.38
C ASN A 134 -17.14 20.41 -0.21
N TRP A 135 -16.80 20.03 -1.44
CA TRP A 135 -17.47 18.97 -2.19
C TRP A 135 -16.46 18.04 -2.81
N ILE A 136 -16.72 16.74 -2.76
CA ILE A 136 -15.96 15.75 -3.52
C ILE A 136 -16.62 15.62 -4.89
N GLN A 137 -15.88 15.99 -5.92
CA GLN A 137 -16.36 15.97 -7.30
C GLN A 137 -15.80 14.76 -8.06
N GLU A 138 -16.57 14.25 -8.99
CA GLU A 138 -16.12 13.29 -10.00
C GLU A 138 -16.32 13.85 -11.39
N ARG A 139 -15.46 13.41 -12.31
CA ARG A 139 -15.58 13.72 -13.74
C ARG A 139 -15.89 12.45 -14.49
N ASP A 140 -16.98 12.43 -15.24
CA ASP A 140 -17.37 11.30 -16.07
C ASP A 140 -16.49 11.18 -17.34
N ALA A 141 -16.74 10.13 -18.15
CA ALA A 141 -16.03 9.89 -19.39
C ALA A 141 -16.26 11.00 -20.43
N ASP A 142 -17.38 11.71 -20.36
CA ASP A 142 -17.74 12.83 -21.25
C ASP A 142 -17.16 14.17 -20.75
N GLY A 143 -16.43 14.15 -19.61
CA GLY A 143 -15.81 15.33 -19.02
C GLY A 143 -16.75 16.18 -18.17
N ARG A 144 -17.99 15.74 -17.90
CA ARG A 144 -18.94 16.45 -17.05
C ARG A 144 -18.53 16.28 -15.58
N ILE A 145 -18.61 17.38 -14.84
CA ILE A 145 -18.32 17.39 -13.40
C ILE A 145 -19.62 17.26 -12.64
N SER A 146 -19.68 16.31 -11.70
CA SER A 146 -20.78 16.14 -10.76
C SER A 146 -20.27 16.03 -9.32
N VAL A 147 -21.12 16.39 -8.36
CA VAL A 147 -20.82 16.19 -6.95
C VAL A 147 -21.02 14.71 -6.63
N ARG A 148 -19.94 14.03 -6.26
CA ARG A 148 -19.98 12.63 -5.88
C ARG A 148 -20.41 12.44 -4.42
N PHE A 149 -19.93 13.29 -3.54
CA PHE A 149 -20.19 13.24 -2.11
C PHE A 149 -20.14 14.65 -1.51
N VAL A 150 -21.02 14.93 -0.57
CA VAL A 150 -21.02 16.16 0.23
C VAL A 150 -20.45 15.81 1.60
N PRO A 151 -19.23 16.26 1.94
CA PRO A 151 -18.63 15.99 3.25
C PRO A 151 -19.39 16.66 4.41
N VAL A 152 -18.98 16.37 5.64
CA VAL A 152 -19.43 17.06 6.85
C VAL A 152 -19.24 18.56 6.68
N SER A 153 -20.20 19.39 7.17
CA SER A 153 -20.09 20.85 7.10
C SER A 153 -18.83 21.39 7.79
N ALA A 154 -18.37 22.55 7.39
CA ALA A 154 -17.22 23.19 8.07
C ALA A 154 -17.48 23.40 9.57
N ALA A 155 -18.72 23.79 9.92
CA ALA A 155 -19.12 24.02 11.32
C ALA A 155 -19.08 22.74 12.17
N ASP A 156 -19.46 21.59 11.59
CA ASP A 156 -19.53 20.31 12.30
C ASP A 156 -18.21 19.52 12.24
N THR A 157 -17.26 19.94 11.40
CA THR A 157 -15.98 19.22 11.19
C THR A 157 -15.17 18.99 12.47
N PRO A 158 -15.02 19.96 13.40
CA PRO A 158 -14.24 19.74 14.63
C PRO A 158 -14.87 18.64 15.51
N GLU A 159 -16.19 18.65 15.67
CA GLU A 159 -16.89 17.64 16.46
C GLU A 159 -16.82 16.26 15.81
N ALA A 160 -17.01 16.17 14.49
CA ALA A 160 -16.88 14.90 13.76
C ALA A 160 -15.47 14.29 13.88
N MET A 161 -14.43 15.12 13.81
CA MET A 161 -13.03 14.67 13.99
C MET A 161 -12.76 14.19 15.42
N ASN A 162 -13.30 14.88 16.41
CA ASN A 162 -13.20 14.45 17.80
C ASN A 162 -13.87 13.09 18.01
N GLN A 163 -15.10 12.91 17.52
CA GLN A 163 -15.83 11.64 17.62
C GLN A 163 -15.10 10.50 16.91
N LEU A 164 -14.56 10.72 15.71
CA LEU A 164 -13.76 9.72 14.99
C LEU A 164 -12.56 9.26 15.83
N VAL A 165 -11.81 10.19 16.41
CA VAL A 165 -10.63 9.88 17.24
C VAL A 165 -11.03 9.12 18.49
N MET A 166 -12.11 9.51 19.15
CA MET A 166 -12.64 8.83 20.35
C MET A 166 -13.06 7.40 20.02
N ALA A 167 -13.86 7.21 18.97
CA ALA A 167 -14.34 5.90 18.53
C ALA A 167 -13.18 4.96 18.15
N TYR A 168 -12.17 5.47 17.45
CA TYR A 168 -10.95 4.69 17.16
C TYR A 168 -10.24 4.22 18.43
N ARG A 169 -10.03 5.14 19.40
CA ARG A 169 -9.33 4.80 20.65
C ARG A 169 -10.05 3.73 21.45
N GLU A 170 -11.37 3.83 21.52
CA GLU A 170 -12.21 2.84 22.20
C GLU A 170 -12.18 1.48 21.50
N ALA A 171 -12.37 1.47 20.18
CA ALA A 171 -12.37 0.24 19.40
C ALA A 171 -11.02 -0.49 19.43
N ARG A 172 -9.92 0.26 19.40
CA ARG A 172 -8.57 -0.31 19.44
C ARG A 172 -8.26 -1.09 20.72
N GLN A 173 -8.91 -0.76 21.81
CA GLN A 173 -8.73 -1.44 23.10
C GLN A 173 -9.56 -2.74 23.21
N ASP A 174 -10.50 -2.96 22.30
CA ASP A 174 -11.36 -4.14 22.29
C ASP A 174 -10.70 -5.27 21.49
N ALA A 175 -10.41 -6.38 22.17
CA ALA A 175 -9.78 -7.56 21.57
C ALA A 175 -10.63 -8.25 20.48
N ASN A 176 -11.93 -7.96 20.41
CA ASN A 176 -12.83 -8.51 19.40
C ASN A 176 -12.82 -7.71 18.09
N VAL A 177 -12.24 -6.52 18.09
CA VAL A 177 -12.18 -5.66 16.91
C VAL A 177 -11.07 -6.13 15.96
N ASN A 178 -11.41 -6.42 14.71
CA ASN A 178 -10.42 -6.68 13.68
C ASN A 178 -9.70 -5.37 13.31
N LEU A 179 -8.37 -5.31 13.55
CA LEU A 179 -7.59 -4.10 13.34
C LEU A 179 -7.50 -3.66 11.87
N LEU A 180 -7.55 -4.59 10.91
CA LEU A 180 -7.59 -4.24 9.48
C LEU A 180 -8.93 -3.60 9.09
N ALA A 181 -10.03 -4.10 9.66
CA ALA A 181 -11.34 -3.48 9.50
C ALA A 181 -11.36 -2.08 10.11
N LEU A 182 -10.81 -1.91 11.31
CA LEU A 182 -10.71 -0.61 11.97
C LEU A 182 -9.93 0.41 11.12
N VAL A 183 -8.82 0.00 10.50
CA VAL A 183 -8.06 0.86 9.56
C VAL A 183 -8.93 1.31 8.38
N ALA A 184 -9.68 0.38 7.78
CA ALA A 184 -10.55 0.69 6.64
C ALA A 184 -11.67 1.68 7.04
N TYR A 185 -12.33 1.45 8.18
CA TYR A 185 -13.45 2.27 8.66
C TYR A 185 -13.00 3.70 8.96
N VAL A 186 -11.92 3.85 9.72
CA VAL A 186 -11.34 5.17 10.02
C VAL A 186 -10.94 5.91 8.74
N THR A 187 -10.40 5.21 7.75
CA THR A 187 -10.01 5.82 6.48
C THR A 187 -11.22 6.34 5.70
N VAL A 188 -12.29 5.56 5.61
CA VAL A 188 -13.54 5.97 4.94
C VAL A 188 -14.15 7.17 5.66
N ASP A 189 -14.29 7.10 6.97
CA ASP A 189 -14.91 8.17 7.76
C ASP A 189 -14.10 9.46 7.71
N PHE A 190 -12.77 9.40 7.80
CA PHE A 190 -11.92 10.55 7.59
C PHE A 190 -12.17 11.22 6.23
N LEU A 191 -12.32 10.42 5.17
CA LEU A 191 -12.60 10.94 3.83
C LEU A 191 -14.03 11.46 3.69
N CYS A 192 -15.00 10.92 4.41
CA CYS A 192 -16.37 11.45 4.47
C CYS A 192 -16.47 12.75 5.29
N ILE A 193 -15.68 12.90 6.33
CA ILE A 193 -15.56 14.18 7.06
C ILE A 193 -14.87 15.22 6.19
N HIS A 194 -13.79 14.83 5.49
CA HIS A 194 -13.00 15.67 4.59
C HIS A 194 -12.55 16.97 5.23
N PRO A 195 -11.79 16.91 6.34
CA PRO A 195 -11.64 18.01 7.29
C PRO A 195 -10.84 19.20 6.77
N PHE A 196 -10.07 19.07 5.71
CA PHE A 196 -9.19 20.11 5.19
C PHE A 196 -9.70 20.69 3.87
N VAL A 197 -9.22 21.88 3.52
CA VAL A 197 -9.53 22.51 2.22
C VAL A 197 -8.88 21.73 1.08
N ASP A 198 -7.64 21.23 1.27
CA ASP A 198 -6.89 20.40 0.32
C ASP A 198 -6.07 19.36 1.08
N GLY A 199 -5.54 18.36 0.37
CA GLY A 199 -4.64 17.34 0.93
C GLY A 199 -5.33 16.18 1.65
N ASN A 200 -6.65 16.13 1.74
CA ASN A 200 -7.38 15.07 2.45
C ASN A 200 -7.04 13.67 1.94
N GLY A 201 -6.95 13.47 0.63
CA GLY A 201 -6.59 12.18 0.05
C GLY A 201 -5.18 11.73 0.43
N ARG A 202 -4.21 12.65 0.42
CA ARG A 202 -2.82 12.34 0.81
C ARG A 202 -2.70 12.09 2.31
N VAL A 203 -3.36 12.90 3.14
CA VAL A 203 -3.43 12.68 4.60
C VAL A 203 -4.10 11.34 4.92
N SER A 204 -5.19 10.99 4.25
CA SER A 204 -5.85 9.69 4.48
C SER A 204 -4.92 8.51 4.19
N ARG A 205 -4.08 8.57 3.15
CA ARG A 205 -3.09 7.52 2.84
C ARG A 205 -1.95 7.47 3.87
N LEU A 206 -1.48 8.63 4.36
CA LEU A 206 -0.53 8.67 5.49
C LEU A 206 -1.14 8.08 6.77
N LEU A 207 -2.41 8.41 7.07
CA LEU A 207 -3.14 7.84 8.20
C LEU A 207 -3.31 6.32 8.04
N THR A 208 -3.68 5.85 6.85
CA THR A 208 -3.77 4.40 6.57
C THR A 208 -2.45 3.70 6.85
N THR A 209 -1.33 4.26 6.38
CA THR A 209 0.03 3.73 6.63
C THR A 209 0.34 3.71 8.13
N MET A 210 0.07 4.79 8.86
CA MET A 210 0.25 4.87 10.31
C MET A 210 -0.59 3.83 11.05
N LEU A 211 -1.87 3.73 10.73
CA LEU A 211 -2.80 2.80 11.38
C LEU A 211 -2.43 1.34 11.10
N LEU A 212 -1.98 1.01 9.90
CA LEU A 212 -1.44 -0.31 9.56
C LEU A 212 -0.22 -0.65 10.42
N GLN A 213 0.73 0.28 10.58
CA GLN A 213 1.89 0.06 11.46
C GLN A 213 1.46 -0.14 12.91
N LYS A 214 0.51 0.64 13.40
CA LYS A 214 -0.07 0.49 14.74
C LYS A 214 -0.80 -0.85 14.93
N ALA A 215 -1.33 -1.42 13.86
CA ALA A 215 -1.90 -2.76 13.82
C ALA A 215 -0.86 -3.87 13.62
N GLY A 216 0.44 -3.52 13.55
CA GLY A 216 1.56 -4.45 13.38
C GLY A 216 1.83 -4.86 11.92
N PHE A 217 1.38 -4.07 10.94
CA PHE A 217 1.61 -4.35 9.52
C PHE A 217 2.65 -3.38 8.93
N ASP A 218 3.92 -3.76 8.97
CA ASP A 218 5.04 -2.93 8.50
C ASP A 218 5.27 -2.98 6.99
N ILE A 219 4.41 -3.64 6.24
CA ILE A 219 4.59 -3.89 4.80
C ILE A 219 4.81 -2.61 3.99
N CYS A 220 4.16 -1.50 4.39
CA CYS A 220 4.27 -0.21 3.71
C CYS A 220 5.69 0.37 3.75
N ARG A 221 6.54 -0.06 4.68
CA ARG A 221 7.96 0.32 4.73
C ARG A 221 8.78 -0.27 3.58
N TYR A 222 8.35 -1.40 3.01
CA TYR A 222 9.11 -2.20 2.03
C TYR A 222 8.49 -2.20 0.64
N VAL A 223 7.18 -1.98 0.57
CA VAL A 223 6.43 -1.90 -0.68
C VAL A 223 5.45 -0.73 -0.57
N SER A 224 5.45 0.13 -1.59
CA SER A 224 4.55 1.27 -1.62
C SER A 224 3.09 0.83 -1.78
N LEU A 225 2.29 1.08 -0.76
CA LEU A 225 0.83 0.95 -0.80
C LEU A 225 0.25 1.87 -1.89
N GLU A 226 0.68 3.13 -1.90
CA GLU A 226 0.22 4.17 -2.82
C GLU A 226 0.61 3.87 -4.28
N GLY A 227 1.78 3.26 -4.48
CA GLY A 227 2.21 2.83 -5.81
C GLY A 227 1.36 1.68 -6.37
N ILE A 228 0.80 0.82 -5.51
CA ILE A 228 -0.16 -0.21 -5.92
C ILE A 228 -1.54 0.40 -6.13
N ILE A 229 -2.00 1.30 -5.25
CA ILE A 229 -3.26 2.06 -5.41
C ILE A 229 -3.25 2.84 -6.73
N ASP A 230 -2.17 3.55 -7.08
CA ASP A 230 -2.04 4.32 -8.32
C ASP A 230 -2.27 3.46 -9.57
N LYS A 231 -1.76 2.23 -9.57
CA LYS A 231 -1.97 1.26 -10.66
C LYS A 231 -3.42 0.78 -10.77
N HIS A 232 -4.17 0.81 -9.68
CA HIS A 232 -5.55 0.35 -9.57
C HIS A 232 -6.49 1.48 -9.12
N LYS A 233 -6.19 2.71 -9.53
CA LYS A 233 -6.83 3.95 -9.09
C LYS A 233 -8.35 3.94 -9.23
N ALA A 234 -8.89 3.39 -10.32
CA ALA A 234 -10.34 3.29 -10.53
C ALA A 234 -11.01 2.49 -9.40
N GLY A 235 -10.48 1.29 -9.09
CA GLY A 235 -11.01 0.45 -8.02
C GLY A 235 -10.93 1.11 -6.62
N TYR A 236 -9.93 1.95 -6.38
CA TYR A 236 -9.84 2.73 -5.16
C TYR A 236 -11.02 3.70 -5.00
N TYR A 237 -11.31 4.46 -6.04
CA TYR A 237 -12.42 5.41 -6.00
C TYR A 237 -13.79 4.72 -6.03
N ASP A 238 -13.93 3.61 -6.74
CA ASP A 238 -15.16 2.82 -6.76
C ASP A 238 -15.47 2.25 -5.38
N ALA A 239 -14.47 1.71 -4.69
CA ALA A 239 -14.61 1.19 -3.33
C ALA A 239 -14.96 2.28 -2.32
N LEU A 240 -14.31 3.46 -2.41
CA LEU A 240 -14.66 4.61 -1.58
C LEU A 240 -16.07 5.12 -1.85
N LYS A 241 -16.49 5.18 -3.12
CA LYS A 241 -17.83 5.60 -3.52
C LYS A 241 -18.87 4.67 -2.91
N ALA A 242 -18.71 3.35 -3.10
CA ALA A 242 -19.62 2.36 -2.55
C ALA A 242 -19.70 2.42 -1.02
N SER A 243 -18.55 2.62 -0.34
CA SER A 243 -18.52 2.66 1.13
C SER A 243 -18.98 4.00 1.73
N SER A 244 -19.11 5.06 0.95
CA SER A 244 -19.62 6.36 1.40
C SER A 244 -21.11 6.57 1.12
N GLU A 245 -21.77 5.69 0.36
CA GLU A 245 -23.19 5.80 0.04
C GLU A 245 -24.05 5.64 1.32
N GLY A 246 -24.95 6.59 1.59
CA GLY A 246 -25.78 6.58 2.80
C GLY A 246 -25.05 6.91 4.12
N TRP A 247 -23.81 7.38 4.07
CA TRP A 247 -22.97 7.62 5.24
C TRP A 247 -23.61 8.58 6.26
N HIS A 248 -24.21 9.68 5.81
CA HIS A 248 -24.88 10.64 6.69
C HIS A 248 -26.09 10.07 7.46
N ASP A 249 -26.71 9.02 6.91
CA ASP A 249 -27.87 8.33 7.48
C ASP A 249 -27.49 7.08 8.27
N ASN A 250 -26.20 6.79 8.47
CA ASN A 250 -25.69 5.54 9.06
C ASN A 250 -26.16 4.28 8.30
N LYS A 251 -26.24 4.37 6.98
CA LYS A 251 -26.66 3.26 6.09
C LYS A 251 -25.55 2.82 5.14
N ASN A 252 -24.37 3.37 5.33
CA ASN A 252 -23.20 3.02 4.53
C ASN A 252 -22.70 1.62 4.87
N ASP A 253 -22.05 1.01 3.89
CA ASP A 253 -21.38 -0.29 4.02
C ASP A 253 -19.87 -0.11 3.87
N TYR A 254 -19.10 -0.46 4.88
CA TYR A 254 -17.63 -0.38 4.82
C TYR A 254 -16.97 -1.57 4.09
N GLU A 255 -17.72 -2.65 3.83
CA GLU A 255 -17.18 -3.88 3.24
C GLU A 255 -16.47 -3.66 1.90
N PRO A 256 -16.98 -2.84 0.94
CA PRO A 256 -16.31 -2.60 -0.32
C PRO A 256 -14.90 -2.02 -0.16
N PHE A 257 -14.72 -1.05 0.74
CA PHE A 257 -13.39 -0.47 0.96
C PHE A 257 -12.50 -1.38 1.80
N LEU A 258 -13.04 -2.09 2.77
CA LEU A 258 -12.30 -3.10 3.52
C LEU A 258 -11.76 -4.19 2.59
N LEU A 259 -12.59 -4.74 1.71
CA LEU A 259 -12.17 -5.76 0.73
C LEU A 259 -11.06 -5.19 -0.19
N TYR A 260 -11.22 -3.96 -0.67
CA TYR A 260 -10.20 -3.30 -1.46
C TYR A 260 -8.87 -3.17 -0.70
N LEU A 261 -8.89 -2.69 0.55
CA LEU A 261 -7.69 -2.57 1.40
C LEU A 261 -6.99 -3.93 1.58
N LEU A 262 -7.75 -4.99 1.86
CA LEU A 262 -7.21 -6.35 2.00
C LEU A 262 -6.56 -6.83 0.70
N GLN A 263 -7.18 -6.57 -0.46
CA GLN A 263 -6.61 -6.90 -1.78
C GLN A 263 -5.30 -6.15 -2.05
N ILE A 264 -5.23 -4.87 -1.71
CA ILE A 264 -4.01 -4.06 -1.85
C ILE A 264 -2.90 -4.57 -0.91
N LEU A 265 -3.22 -4.89 0.33
CA LEU A 265 -2.25 -5.48 1.27
C LEU A 265 -1.73 -6.83 0.77
N TYR A 266 -2.60 -7.69 0.27
CA TYR A 266 -2.20 -8.95 -0.36
C TYR A 266 -1.26 -8.71 -1.55
N ALA A 267 -1.58 -7.73 -2.41
CA ALA A 267 -0.71 -7.35 -3.53
C ALA A 267 0.65 -6.81 -3.06
N CYS A 268 0.70 -6.05 -1.95
CA CYS A 268 1.95 -5.60 -1.35
C CYS A 268 2.83 -6.79 -0.90
N TYR A 269 2.27 -7.77 -0.20
CA TYR A 269 3.01 -8.96 0.23
C TYR A 269 3.48 -9.79 -0.96
N ARG A 270 2.68 -9.95 -2.01
CA ARG A 270 3.08 -10.63 -3.24
C ARG A 270 4.22 -9.91 -3.96
N GLU A 271 4.17 -8.59 -4.01
CA GLU A 271 5.25 -7.78 -4.59
C GLU A 271 6.53 -7.86 -3.75
N LEU A 272 6.42 -7.89 -2.42
CA LEU A 272 7.56 -8.11 -1.53
C LEU A 272 8.20 -9.47 -1.78
N ASP A 273 7.41 -10.54 -1.86
CA ASP A 273 7.89 -11.89 -2.18
C ASP A 273 8.65 -11.90 -3.50
N ARG A 274 8.10 -11.27 -4.54
CA ARG A 274 8.75 -11.17 -5.86
C ARG A 274 10.10 -10.46 -5.76
N ARG A 275 10.14 -9.29 -5.11
CA ARG A 275 11.38 -8.50 -4.95
C ARG A 275 12.43 -9.24 -4.13
N TYR A 276 12.02 -9.91 -3.07
CA TYR A 276 12.91 -10.70 -2.22
C TYR A 276 13.55 -11.86 -3.00
N VAL A 277 12.74 -12.62 -3.75
CA VAL A 277 13.23 -13.73 -4.58
C VAL A 277 14.17 -13.21 -5.67
N GLU A 278 13.82 -12.14 -6.39
CA GLU A 278 14.68 -11.54 -7.41
C GLU A 278 16.00 -11.01 -6.82
N GLY A 279 15.95 -10.37 -5.65
CA GLY A 279 17.15 -9.90 -4.94
C GLY A 279 18.07 -11.04 -4.51
N SER A 280 17.49 -12.11 -3.97
CA SER A 280 18.22 -13.31 -3.55
C SER A 280 18.83 -14.03 -4.75
N LEU A 281 18.08 -14.17 -5.85
CA LEU A 281 18.59 -14.77 -7.10
C LEU A 281 19.75 -13.97 -7.67
N LYS A 282 19.71 -12.64 -7.70
CA LYS A 282 20.77 -11.79 -8.24
C LYS A 282 22.14 -11.97 -7.54
N ARG A 283 22.16 -12.43 -6.31
CA ARG A 283 23.38 -12.68 -5.53
C ARG A 283 23.96 -14.09 -5.73
N MET A 284 23.14 -15.02 -6.17
CA MET A 284 23.59 -16.39 -6.40
C MET A 284 24.42 -16.46 -7.68
N PRO A 285 25.42 -17.36 -7.76
CA PRO A 285 26.06 -17.70 -9.02
C PRO A 285 25.01 -18.06 -10.09
N LYS A 286 25.24 -17.68 -11.35
CA LYS A 286 24.28 -17.91 -12.45
C LYS A 286 23.78 -19.35 -12.52
N THR A 287 24.64 -20.33 -12.25
CA THR A 287 24.27 -21.74 -12.18
C THR A 287 23.29 -22.06 -11.06
N LYS A 288 23.50 -21.46 -9.88
CA LYS A 288 22.61 -21.65 -8.72
C LYS A 288 21.25 -21.01 -8.92
N ARG A 289 21.18 -19.87 -9.64
CA ARG A 289 19.89 -19.23 -10.01
C ARG A 289 19.01 -20.17 -10.83
N VAL A 290 19.59 -20.82 -11.86
CA VAL A 290 18.87 -21.79 -12.70
C VAL A 290 18.38 -22.96 -11.86
N GLU A 291 19.24 -23.50 -11.00
CA GLU A 291 18.88 -24.59 -10.09
C GLU A 291 17.74 -24.21 -9.14
N THR A 292 17.84 -23.06 -8.48
CA THR A 292 16.80 -22.56 -7.55
C THR A 292 15.47 -22.33 -8.26
N LEU A 293 15.48 -21.79 -9.48
CA LEU A 293 14.27 -21.60 -10.29
C LEU A 293 13.60 -22.93 -10.63
N LEU A 294 14.38 -23.93 -11.05
CA LEU A 294 13.87 -25.26 -11.37
C LEU A 294 13.30 -26.00 -10.16
N MET A 295 14.05 -26.01 -9.06
CA MET A 295 13.66 -26.71 -7.83
C MET A 295 12.48 -26.04 -7.12
N GLY A 296 12.30 -24.72 -7.30
CA GLY A 296 11.18 -23.95 -6.78
C GLY A 296 9.92 -23.98 -7.66
N SER A 297 10.00 -24.56 -8.87
CA SER A 297 8.84 -24.62 -9.77
C SER A 297 8.00 -25.86 -9.50
N TYR A 298 6.70 -25.67 -9.24
CA TYR A 298 5.72 -26.76 -9.07
C TYR A 298 5.16 -27.28 -10.40
N VAL A 299 5.42 -26.55 -11.50
CA VAL A 299 5.00 -26.93 -12.86
C VAL A 299 6.22 -27.15 -13.73
N PRO A 300 6.15 -28.06 -14.72
CA PRO A 300 7.25 -28.25 -15.65
C PRO A 300 7.57 -26.95 -16.40
N ILE A 301 8.85 -26.57 -16.43
CA ILE A 301 9.33 -25.32 -17.03
C ILE A 301 10.20 -25.60 -18.26
N SER A 302 10.01 -24.86 -19.33
CA SER A 302 10.82 -24.96 -20.55
C SER A 302 12.12 -24.17 -20.46
N LYS A 303 13.09 -24.48 -21.34
CA LYS A 303 14.33 -23.70 -21.47
C LYS A 303 14.06 -22.24 -21.86
N ALA A 304 13.05 -21.98 -22.69
CA ALA A 304 12.64 -20.64 -23.09
C ALA A 304 12.13 -19.83 -21.88
N GLU A 305 11.27 -20.41 -21.07
CA GLU A 305 10.75 -19.79 -19.84
C GLU A 305 11.86 -19.55 -18.81
N ILE A 306 12.87 -20.44 -18.70
CA ILE A 306 14.05 -20.21 -17.86
C ILE A 306 14.83 -18.99 -18.38
N SER A 307 15.04 -18.91 -19.71
CA SER A 307 15.78 -17.82 -20.34
C SER A 307 15.07 -16.48 -20.21
N GLU A 308 13.74 -16.47 -20.29
CA GLU A 308 12.91 -15.28 -20.08
C GLU A 308 12.97 -14.77 -18.63
N ARG A 309 12.93 -15.68 -17.65
CA ARG A 309 13.01 -15.34 -16.22
C ARG A 309 14.43 -14.99 -15.76
N LEU A 310 15.45 -15.45 -16.45
CA LEU A 310 16.88 -15.21 -16.14
C LEU A 310 17.63 -14.70 -17.38
N PRO A 311 17.28 -13.51 -17.91
CA PRO A 311 17.83 -13.00 -19.17
C PRO A 311 19.35 -12.76 -19.12
N GLU A 312 19.93 -12.60 -17.92
CA GLU A 312 21.36 -12.46 -17.71
C GLU A 312 22.13 -13.78 -17.71
N VAL A 313 21.45 -14.93 -17.82
CA VAL A 313 22.05 -16.27 -17.85
C VAL A 313 22.09 -16.79 -19.29
N SER A 314 23.29 -17.08 -19.79
CA SER A 314 23.42 -17.60 -21.16
C SER A 314 22.76 -18.97 -21.33
N SER A 315 22.21 -19.23 -22.52
CA SER A 315 21.64 -20.54 -22.88
C SER A 315 22.60 -21.71 -22.60
N ARG A 316 23.91 -21.51 -22.82
CA ARG A 316 24.93 -22.52 -22.52
C ARG A 316 25.01 -22.83 -21.01
N THR A 317 24.85 -21.84 -20.16
CA THR A 317 24.83 -22.05 -18.70
C THR A 317 23.57 -22.78 -18.28
N ILE A 318 22.39 -22.43 -18.85
CA ILE A 318 21.12 -23.13 -18.59
C ILE A 318 21.28 -24.60 -18.99
N GLU A 319 21.73 -24.90 -20.20
CA GLU A 319 21.95 -26.28 -20.70
C GLU A 319 22.87 -27.09 -19.80
N ARG A 320 23.95 -26.50 -19.37
CA ARG A 320 24.91 -27.17 -18.47
C ARG A 320 24.27 -27.52 -17.13
N VAL A 321 23.44 -26.64 -16.56
CA VAL A 321 22.73 -26.88 -15.28
C VAL A 321 21.66 -27.96 -15.47
N LEU A 322 20.85 -27.87 -16.53
CA LEU A 322 19.86 -28.90 -16.87
C LEU A 322 20.48 -30.27 -17.03
N SER A 323 21.58 -30.37 -17.78
CA SER A 323 22.28 -31.64 -17.98
C SER A 323 22.85 -32.21 -16.67
N ARG A 324 23.38 -31.33 -15.80
CA ARG A 324 23.89 -31.74 -14.50
C ARG A 324 22.75 -32.28 -13.62
N LEU A 325 21.64 -31.52 -13.47
CA LEU A 325 20.51 -31.89 -12.61
C LEU A 325 19.80 -33.16 -13.11
N MET A 326 19.73 -33.38 -14.43
CA MET A 326 19.22 -34.64 -14.98
C MET A 326 20.13 -35.81 -14.62
N LYS A 327 21.47 -35.64 -14.73
CA LYS A 327 22.43 -36.68 -14.37
C LYS A 327 22.41 -37.00 -12.86
N GLU A 328 22.14 -36.02 -12.04
CA GLU A 328 21.96 -36.14 -10.57
C GLU A 328 20.60 -36.76 -10.20
N GLY A 329 19.69 -36.95 -11.14
CA GLY A 329 18.35 -37.45 -10.88
C GLY A 329 17.46 -36.45 -10.12
N ALA A 330 17.82 -35.18 -10.09
CA ALA A 330 17.05 -34.14 -9.40
C ALA A 330 15.88 -33.60 -10.25
N ILE A 331 15.97 -33.71 -11.57
CA ILE A 331 14.93 -33.30 -12.51
C ILE A 331 14.78 -34.35 -13.62
N GLU A 332 13.59 -34.42 -14.21
CA GLU A 332 13.33 -35.17 -15.43
C GLU A 332 12.94 -34.25 -16.59
N LYS A 333 13.21 -34.73 -17.81
CA LYS A 333 12.80 -34.07 -19.04
C LYS A 333 11.51 -34.69 -19.57
N ILE A 334 10.50 -33.88 -19.79
CA ILE A 334 9.20 -34.26 -20.36
C ILE A 334 9.12 -33.69 -21.77
N GLY A 335 8.75 -34.51 -22.75
CA GLY A 335 8.65 -34.10 -24.14
C GLY A 335 10.00 -34.08 -24.88
N THR A 336 9.96 -33.73 -26.19
CA THR A 336 11.10 -33.78 -27.09
C THR A 336 11.30 -32.43 -27.79
N PHE A 337 12.55 -32.17 -28.19
CA PHE A 337 12.96 -30.98 -28.96
C PHE A 337 12.46 -29.63 -28.37
N ARG A 338 11.68 -28.85 -29.14
CA ARG A 338 11.27 -27.49 -28.77
C ARG A 338 10.24 -27.45 -27.63
N ASP A 339 9.47 -28.54 -27.43
CA ASP A 339 8.44 -28.65 -26.40
C ASP A 339 8.94 -29.28 -25.10
N ALA A 340 10.25 -29.49 -25.01
CA ALA A 340 10.86 -30.06 -23.82
C ALA A 340 10.69 -29.18 -22.59
N ARG A 341 10.10 -29.77 -21.55
CA ARG A 341 9.96 -29.17 -20.23
C ARG A 341 10.71 -29.98 -19.18
N TYR A 342 11.07 -29.33 -18.10
CA TYR A 342 11.84 -29.93 -17.02
C TYR A 342 11.04 -29.84 -15.72
N ARG A 343 10.94 -30.95 -15.02
CA ARG A 343 10.21 -31.09 -13.75
C ARG A 343 11.16 -31.66 -12.70
N ARG A 344 11.08 -31.14 -11.47
CA ARG A 344 11.76 -31.77 -10.34
C ARG A 344 11.15 -33.14 -10.03
N LEU A 345 11.97 -34.06 -9.58
CA LEU A 345 11.57 -35.38 -9.10
C LEU A 345 11.30 -35.37 -7.59
#